data_2c694296a55e6bfc38423fdab973016c
#
_entry.id   2c694296a55e6bfc38423fdab973016c
#
_cell.length_a   1.000
_cell.length_b   1.000
_cell.length_c   1.000
_cell.angle_alpha   90.00
_cell.angle_beta   90.00
_cell.angle_gamma   90.00
#
_symmetry.space_group_name_H-M   'P 1'
#
loop_
_entity.id
_entity.type
_entity.pdbx_description
1 polymer ?
#
loop_
_entity_poly.entity_id
_entity_poly.type
_entity_poly.pdbx_seq_one_letter_code
_entity_poly.pdbx_strand_id
1 'polypeptide(L)'
;MGIIKAVTQAVGGAFADQWLEVIEADNMGDQTVFTKGTLIRRGENKKGTDNVVSNGSMIHVYDNQFMMLVDGGKIVDYTAEPGYYKVDHSSMPSLLNGQLGDSIKESFDRFRFGGQTPQKQQVFFVNLQEIKGIKFGTRQPINYFDSFYNAELFLRAHGTYSIKIVDPLKFYAEAVPKNKDHVEIDEINEQYLSEFLEALQSSVNQMSADGFRISFVSSKARELGKYMSSVLDEEWNQTRGMEIQAVGMTVSYSEESQKLLNMRNEGAMLSDPTVREGYVQGAV
;
A
#
# COMPACT_ATOMS: atom_id res chain seq x y z
N MET A 1 21.66 0.78 -20.72
CA MET A 1 21.66 -0.57 -20.11
C MET A 1 22.11 -0.39 -18.67
N GLY A 2 21.33 -0.87 -17.72
CA GLY A 2 21.62 -0.74 -16.29
C GLY A 2 22.52 -1.83 -15.75
N ILE A 3 22.74 -1.83 -14.44
CA ILE A 3 23.50 -2.87 -13.72
C ILE A 3 22.77 -4.21 -13.79
N ILE A 4 21.43 -4.18 -13.77
CA ILE A 4 20.59 -5.36 -13.97
C ILE A 4 20.27 -5.54 -15.46
N LYS A 5 20.42 -6.76 -15.95
CA LYS A 5 20.14 -7.14 -17.34
C LYS A 5 19.10 -8.26 -17.37
N ALA A 6 17.97 -8.04 -18.08
CA ALA A 6 16.97 -9.07 -18.27
C ALA A 6 17.59 -10.27 -19.02
N VAL A 7 17.29 -11.46 -18.56
CA VAL A 7 17.72 -12.73 -19.17
C VAL A 7 16.57 -13.33 -19.95
N THR A 8 16.55 -13.08 -21.26
CA THR A 8 15.45 -13.49 -22.16
C THR A 8 15.46 -14.98 -22.52
N GLN A 9 16.45 -15.75 -22.13
CA GLN A 9 16.61 -17.17 -22.55
C GLN A 9 16.84 -18.12 -21.37
N ALA A 10 16.09 -18.00 -20.30
CA ALA A 10 16.22 -18.92 -19.18
C ALA A 10 15.01 -19.84 -19.01
N VAL A 11 14.43 -20.31 -20.10
CA VAL A 11 13.26 -21.17 -20.05
C VAL A 11 13.63 -22.61 -20.44
N GLY A 12 14.41 -23.23 -19.60
CA GLY A 12 14.67 -24.65 -19.69
C GLY A 12 15.53 -25.11 -18.52
N GLY A 13 15.10 -26.10 -17.78
CA GLY A 13 15.74 -26.56 -16.54
C GLY A 13 17.27 -26.80 -16.60
N ALA A 14 17.85 -26.89 -17.80
CA ALA A 14 19.29 -27.08 -18.00
C ALA A 14 20.14 -25.80 -17.72
N PHE A 15 19.54 -24.60 -17.80
CA PHE A 15 20.26 -23.36 -17.53
C PHE A 15 20.15 -22.89 -16.08
N ALA A 16 19.05 -23.22 -15.40
CA ALA A 16 18.88 -22.92 -13.97
C ALA A 16 19.97 -23.59 -13.12
N ASP A 17 20.51 -24.73 -13.57
CA ASP A 17 21.57 -25.44 -12.86
C ASP A 17 22.95 -24.78 -12.96
N GLN A 18 23.12 -23.83 -13.85
CA GLN A 18 24.36 -23.06 -14.04
C GLN A 18 24.44 -21.78 -13.20
N TRP A 19 23.32 -21.34 -12.59
CA TRP A 19 23.32 -20.13 -11.79
C TRP A 19 23.88 -20.39 -10.39
N LEU A 20 24.91 -19.66 -10.07
CA LEU A 20 25.63 -19.81 -8.81
C LEU A 20 24.82 -19.28 -7.62
N GLU A 21 24.13 -18.14 -7.82
CA GLU A 21 23.35 -17.47 -6.77
C GLU A 21 22.04 -16.96 -7.34
N VAL A 22 20.92 -17.26 -6.69
CA VAL A 22 19.60 -16.73 -7.02
C VAL A 22 19.01 -16.06 -5.80
N ILE A 23 18.58 -14.81 -5.99
CA ILE A 23 17.99 -13.95 -4.96
C ILE A 23 16.52 -13.73 -5.29
N GLU A 24 15.64 -13.91 -4.30
CA GLU A 24 14.21 -13.61 -4.36
C GLU A 24 13.79 -12.77 -3.17
N ALA A 25 12.55 -12.25 -3.20
CA ALA A 25 11.98 -11.54 -2.06
C ALA A 25 11.87 -12.46 -0.84
N ASP A 26 12.37 -12.00 0.30
CA ASP A 26 12.33 -12.77 1.55
C ASP A 26 10.92 -12.72 2.15
N ASN A 27 10.25 -13.88 2.17
CA ASN A 27 8.96 -14.07 2.84
C ASN A 27 7.92 -12.98 2.57
N MET A 28 7.75 -12.57 1.31
CA MET A 28 6.77 -11.57 0.91
C MET A 28 5.36 -12.16 0.90
N GLY A 29 4.61 -11.91 1.98
CA GLY A 29 3.21 -12.30 2.12
C GLY A 29 2.23 -11.20 1.71
N ASP A 30 0.92 -11.48 1.85
CA ASP A 30 -0.17 -10.55 1.47
C ASP A 30 -0.20 -9.26 2.28
N GLN A 31 0.42 -9.24 3.46
CA GLN A 31 0.49 -8.09 4.36
C GLN A 31 1.87 -7.40 4.33
N THR A 32 2.84 -8.00 3.66
CA THR A 32 4.19 -7.44 3.52
C THR A 32 4.18 -6.33 2.48
N VAL A 33 4.65 -5.14 2.86
CA VAL A 33 4.78 -3.98 1.95
C VAL A 33 6.19 -3.87 1.38
N PHE A 34 7.19 -4.28 2.15
CA PHE A 34 8.61 -4.15 1.81
C PHE A 34 9.41 -5.29 2.44
N THR A 35 10.36 -5.85 1.69
CA THR A 35 11.26 -6.87 2.22
C THR A 35 12.60 -6.88 1.49
N LYS A 36 13.62 -7.41 2.16
CA LYS A 36 14.94 -7.66 1.55
C LYS A 36 14.90 -8.85 0.58
N GLY A 37 15.94 -8.92 -0.27
CA GLY A 37 16.23 -10.14 -1.00
C GLY A 37 16.87 -11.20 -0.12
N THR A 38 16.58 -12.46 -0.40
CA THR A 38 17.23 -13.63 0.21
C THR A 38 17.77 -14.58 -0.84
N LEU A 39 18.89 -15.22 -0.52
CA LEU A 39 19.51 -16.24 -1.37
C LEU A 39 18.77 -17.56 -1.24
N ILE A 40 18.01 -17.95 -2.28
CA ILE A 40 17.37 -19.26 -2.34
C ILE A 40 18.30 -20.38 -2.83
N ARG A 41 19.32 -20.02 -3.61
CA ARG A 41 20.37 -20.92 -4.07
C ARG A 41 21.73 -20.28 -3.82
N ARG A 42 22.60 -20.99 -3.12
CA ARG A 42 23.97 -20.58 -2.85
C ARG A 42 24.93 -21.39 -3.74
N GLY A 43 25.78 -20.69 -4.49
CA GLY A 43 26.89 -21.31 -5.19
C GLY A 43 28.08 -21.66 -4.25
N GLU A 44 29.28 -21.40 -4.69
CA GLU A 44 30.50 -21.70 -3.91
C GLU A 44 30.69 -20.78 -2.70
N ASN A 45 30.01 -19.62 -2.65
CA ASN A 45 30.16 -18.64 -1.57
C ASN A 45 29.26 -18.97 -0.36
N LYS A 46 29.64 -20.00 0.40
CA LYS A 46 28.92 -20.48 1.60
C LYS A 46 28.93 -19.50 2.79
N LYS A 47 29.75 -18.45 2.74
CA LYS A 47 29.95 -17.47 3.83
C LYS A 47 29.33 -16.10 3.55
N GLY A 48 28.66 -15.91 2.42
CA GLY A 48 28.03 -14.64 2.03
C GLY A 48 26.89 -14.24 2.96
N THR A 49 26.70 -12.94 3.14
CA THR A 49 25.54 -12.36 3.84
C THR A 49 24.32 -12.48 2.93
N ASP A 50 23.15 -12.88 3.46
CA ASP A 50 21.95 -13.23 2.69
C ASP A 50 21.44 -12.13 1.73
N ASN A 51 21.66 -10.86 2.03
CA ASN A 51 21.23 -9.73 1.19
C ASN A 51 22.38 -9.00 0.49
N VAL A 52 23.55 -9.64 0.31
CA VAL A 52 24.67 -9.03 -0.43
C VAL A 52 24.74 -9.63 -1.82
N VAL A 53 24.72 -8.74 -2.81
CA VAL A 53 24.68 -9.11 -4.22
C VAL A 53 26.09 -9.13 -4.81
N SER A 54 26.46 -10.27 -5.36
CA SER A 54 27.74 -10.44 -6.08
C SER A 54 27.57 -10.18 -7.57
N ASN A 55 28.67 -9.89 -8.26
CA ASN A 55 28.65 -9.81 -9.71
C ASN A 55 28.31 -11.18 -10.31
N GLY A 56 27.33 -11.21 -11.21
CA GLY A 56 26.82 -12.45 -11.81
C GLY A 56 25.68 -13.12 -11.06
N SER A 57 25.28 -12.62 -9.86
CA SER A 57 24.08 -13.07 -9.16
C SER A 57 22.85 -12.88 -10.04
N MET A 58 21.90 -13.78 -9.88
CA MET A 58 20.58 -13.70 -10.54
C MET A 58 19.56 -13.20 -9.54
N ILE A 59 18.72 -12.28 -9.96
CA ILE A 59 17.57 -11.79 -9.19
C ILE A 59 16.31 -12.26 -9.90
N HIS A 60 15.43 -12.96 -9.19
CA HIS A 60 14.13 -13.36 -9.71
C HIS A 60 13.05 -12.41 -9.17
N VAL A 61 12.32 -11.79 -10.08
CA VAL A 61 11.22 -10.87 -9.78
C VAL A 61 9.92 -11.54 -10.21
N TYR A 62 9.00 -11.71 -9.28
CA TYR A 62 7.68 -12.26 -9.57
C TYR A 62 6.70 -11.16 -9.99
N ASP A 63 5.53 -11.57 -10.47
CA ASP A 63 4.44 -10.63 -10.76
C ASP A 63 4.08 -9.80 -9.52
N ASN A 64 3.75 -8.53 -9.75
CA ASN A 64 3.41 -7.57 -8.68
C ASN A 64 4.50 -7.33 -7.63
N GLN A 65 5.75 -7.49 -8.02
CA GLN A 65 6.90 -7.08 -7.23
C GLN A 65 7.64 -5.95 -7.93
N PHE A 66 8.09 -4.98 -7.15
CA PHE A 66 9.05 -3.99 -7.59
C PHE A 66 10.37 -4.28 -6.91
N MET A 67 11.38 -4.58 -7.70
CA MET A 67 12.73 -4.87 -7.22
C MET A 67 13.61 -3.63 -7.35
N MET A 68 14.40 -3.35 -6.33
CA MET A 68 15.42 -2.29 -6.34
C MET A 68 16.77 -2.81 -5.86
N LEU A 69 17.82 -2.40 -6.57
CA LEU A 69 19.22 -2.61 -6.20
C LEU A 69 19.72 -1.35 -5.50
N VAL A 70 20.18 -1.50 -4.27
CA VAL A 70 20.64 -0.40 -3.40
C VAL A 70 22.13 -0.54 -3.12
N ASP A 71 22.90 0.52 -3.33
CA ASP A 71 24.33 0.60 -3.03
C ASP A 71 24.59 1.79 -2.11
N GLY A 72 25.14 1.51 -0.92
CA GLY A 72 25.43 2.56 0.05
C GLY A 72 24.21 3.42 0.43
N GLY A 73 23.00 2.84 0.44
CA GLY A 73 21.75 3.53 0.74
C GLY A 73 21.13 4.28 -0.44
N LYS A 74 21.72 4.21 -1.64
CA LYS A 74 21.18 4.80 -2.87
C LYS A 74 20.63 3.72 -3.79
N ILE A 75 19.47 3.94 -4.38
CA ILE A 75 18.93 3.09 -5.44
C ILE A 75 19.76 3.32 -6.69
N VAL A 76 20.40 2.26 -7.21
CA VAL A 76 21.25 2.31 -8.40
C VAL A 76 20.59 1.66 -9.62
N ASP A 77 19.64 0.77 -9.41
CA ASP A 77 18.85 0.16 -10.46
C ASP A 77 17.54 -0.39 -9.92
N TYR A 78 16.52 -0.57 -10.77
CA TYR A 78 15.23 -1.14 -10.38
C TYR A 78 14.45 -1.68 -11.57
N THR A 79 13.46 -2.52 -11.28
CA THR A 79 12.46 -2.98 -12.27
C THR A 79 11.17 -3.42 -11.58
N ALA A 80 10.04 -3.27 -12.29
CA ALA A 80 8.74 -3.85 -11.94
C ALA A 80 8.34 -4.99 -12.88
N GLU A 81 9.16 -5.29 -13.90
CA GLU A 81 8.87 -6.35 -14.85
C GLU A 81 9.24 -7.72 -14.27
N PRO A 82 8.33 -8.70 -14.30
CA PRO A 82 8.64 -10.05 -13.86
C PRO A 82 9.73 -10.69 -14.72
N GLY A 83 10.58 -11.50 -14.10
CA GLY A 83 11.62 -12.22 -14.83
C GLY A 83 12.91 -12.41 -14.03
N TYR A 84 13.92 -12.89 -14.73
CA TYR A 84 15.25 -13.08 -14.18
C TYR A 84 16.19 -11.99 -14.65
N TYR A 85 16.97 -11.46 -13.72
CA TYR A 85 17.89 -10.34 -13.96
C TYR A 85 19.30 -10.70 -13.47
N LYS A 86 20.28 -10.62 -14.37
CA LYS A 86 21.68 -10.81 -14.02
C LYS A 86 22.30 -9.49 -13.57
N VAL A 87 22.99 -9.52 -12.45
CA VAL A 87 23.76 -8.37 -11.96
C VAL A 87 25.10 -8.28 -12.68
N ASP A 88 25.39 -7.13 -13.29
CA ASP A 88 26.62 -6.85 -14.00
C ASP A 88 27.23 -5.53 -13.51
N HIS A 89 28.19 -5.62 -12.59
CA HIS A 89 28.87 -4.46 -12.01
C HIS A 89 29.78 -3.71 -12.99
N SER A 90 30.03 -4.28 -14.18
CA SER A 90 30.79 -3.57 -15.23
C SER A 90 29.93 -2.54 -15.98
N SER A 91 28.61 -2.60 -15.82
CA SER A 91 27.66 -1.72 -16.47
C SER A 91 27.34 -0.49 -15.60
N MET A 92 26.96 0.63 -16.24
CA MET A 92 26.53 1.83 -15.51
C MET A 92 25.11 1.62 -14.96
N PRO A 93 24.79 2.19 -13.77
CA PRO A 93 23.42 2.19 -13.24
C PRO A 93 22.42 2.80 -14.23
N SER A 94 21.19 2.23 -14.31
CA SER A 94 20.16 2.70 -15.23
C SER A 94 19.70 4.12 -14.92
N LEU A 95 19.69 4.50 -13.64
CA LEU A 95 19.36 5.85 -13.18
C LEU A 95 20.33 6.93 -13.68
N LEU A 96 21.54 6.55 -14.09
CA LEU A 96 22.50 7.48 -14.68
C LEU A 96 22.31 7.66 -16.19
N ASN A 97 21.57 6.79 -16.85
CA ASN A 97 21.25 6.89 -18.28
C ASN A 97 20.05 7.81 -18.57
N GLY A 98 19.29 8.23 -17.55
CA GLY A 98 18.14 9.14 -17.65
C GLY A 98 18.38 10.43 -16.87
N GLN A 99 18.60 11.55 -17.56
CA GLN A 99 18.47 12.96 -17.14
C GLN A 99 18.99 13.43 -15.75
N LEU A 100 19.76 12.64 -15.01
CA LEU A 100 20.40 13.11 -13.79
C LEU A 100 21.79 13.67 -14.13
N GLY A 101 21.98 14.94 -13.76
CA GLY A 101 23.04 15.81 -14.24
C GLY A 101 24.48 15.29 -14.03
N ASP A 102 25.42 15.99 -14.67
CA ASP A 102 26.86 15.68 -14.75
C ASP A 102 27.55 15.42 -13.41
N SER A 103 27.05 15.98 -12.31
CA SER A 103 27.55 15.76 -10.95
C SER A 103 27.44 14.32 -10.45
N ILE A 104 26.45 13.56 -10.93
CA ILE A 104 26.26 12.15 -10.55
C ILE A 104 27.16 11.25 -11.40
N LYS A 105 27.38 11.61 -12.67
CA LYS A 105 28.38 10.94 -13.53
C LYS A 105 29.78 11.07 -12.95
N GLU A 106 30.18 12.27 -12.53
CA GLU A 106 31.46 12.49 -11.88
C GLU A 106 31.65 11.70 -10.59
N SER A 107 30.59 11.59 -9.78
CA SER A 107 30.62 10.79 -8.55
C SER A 107 30.79 9.29 -8.85
N PHE A 108 30.16 8.80 -9.92
CA PHE A 108 30.28 7.41 -10.34
C PHE A 108 31.66 7.11 -10.96
N ASP A 109 32.19 8.02 -11.77
CA ASP A 109 33.53 7.88 -12.36
C ASP A 109 34.62 7.90 -11.29
N ARG A 110 34.50 8.73 -10.25
CA ARG A 110 35.38 8.69 -9.07
C ARG A 110 35.30 7.36 -8.33
N PHE A 111 34.11 6.80 -8.21
CA PHE A 111 33.89 5.50 -7.59
C PHE A 111 34.55 4.35 -8.38
N ARG A 112 34.41 4.40 -9.70
CA ARG A 112 34.99 3.40 -10.62
C ARG A 112 36.53 3.44 -10.67
N PHE A 113 37.12 4.62 -10.57
CA PHE A 113 38.59 4.83 -10.66
C PHE A 113 39.27 4.87 -9.28
N GLY A 114 38.53 4.99 -8.17
CA GLY A 114 39.10 5.15 -6.84
C GLY A 114 39.56 3.86 -6.14
N GLY A 115 39.48 2.69 -6.77
CA GLY A 115 39.98 1.43 -6.20
C GLY A 115 39.32 1.01 -4.88
N GLN A 116 38.21 1.64 -4.48
CA GLN A 116 37.43 1.20 -3.32
C GLN A 116 36.57 0.00 -3.68
N THR A 117 36.59 -1.01 -2.81
CA THR A 117 35.68 -2.16 -2.88
C THR A 117 34.26 -1.66 -3.02
N PRO A 118 33.43 -2.22 -3.95
CA PRO A 118 32.02 -1.85 -4.06
C PRO A 118 31.41 -1.87 -2.68
N GLN A 119 30.66 -0.80 -2.32
CA GLN A 119 29.89 -0.80 -1.11
C GLN A 119 28.89 -1.95 -1.20
N LYS A 120 28.46 -2.44 -0.08
CA LYS A 120 27.58 -3.60 0.06
C LYS A 120 26.29 -3.37 -0.74
N GLN A 121 26.18 -3.93 -1.94
CA GLN A 121 24.96 -3.87 -2.74
C GLN A 121 23.93 -4.83 -2.16
N GLN A 122 22.70 -4.35 -2.03
CA GLN A 122 21.57 -5.07 -1.45
C GLN A 122 20.38 -5.01 -2.40
N VAL A 123 19.57 -6.06 -2.39
CA VAL A 123 18.32 -6.11 -3.14
C VAL A 123 17.14 -5.99 -2.19
N PHE A 124 16.19 -5.13 -2.54
CA PHE A 124 14.93 -4.99 -1.82
C PHE A 124 13.75 -5.09 -2.78
N PHE A 125 12.61 -5.46 -2.22
CA PHE A 125 11.37 -5.63 -2.96
C PHE A 125 10.24 -4.86 -2.29
N VAL A 126 9.39 -4.23 -3.11
CA VAL A 126 8.12 -3.60 -2.69
C VAL A 126 6.98 -4.39 -3.30
N ASN A 127 5.95 -4.65 -2.51
CA ASN A 127 4.75 -5.35 -2.95
C ASN A 127 3.84 -4.39 -3.72
N LEU A 128 3.53 -4.72 -4.97
CA LEU A 128 2.61 -3.94 -5.83
C LEU A 128 1.19 -4.50 -5.87
N GLN A 129 0.92 -5.59 -5.14
CA GLN A 129 -0.44 -6.11 -5.01
C GLN A 129 -1.30 -5.16 -4.17
N GLU A 130 -2.61 -5.26 -4.34
CA GLU A 130 -3.55 -4.64 -3.41
C GLU A 130 -3.47 -5.34 -2.06
N ILE A 131 -3.06 -4.61 -1.03
CA ILE A 131 -2.96 -5.11 0.34
C ILE A 131 -4.30 -4.88 1.03
N LYS A 132 -4.95 -5.97 1.42
CA LYS A 132 -6.32 -6.00 1.91
C LYS A 132 -6.39 -6.27 3.42
N GLY A 133 -7.55 -5.97 4.01
CA GLY A 133 -7.85 -6.36 5.38
C GLY A 133 -7.14 -5.51 6.45
N ILE A 134 -6.68 -4.31 6.11
CA ILE A 134 -6.08 -3.37 7.05
C ILE A 134 -7.17 -2.86 7.99
N LYS A 135 -7.07 -3.14 9.28
CA LYS A 135 -8.11 -2.85 10.26
C LYS A 135 -8.08 -1.40 10.72
N PHE A 136 -9.27 -0.84 10.92
CA PHE A 136 -9.43 0.47 11.56
C PHE A 136 -10.64 0.50 12.49
N GLY A 137 -10.66 1.47 13.41
CA GLY A 137 -11.80 1.76 14.26
C GLY A 137 -11.74 3.20 14.75
N THR A 138 -12.89 3.87 14.79
CA THR A 138 -12.98 5.24 15.27
C THR A 138 -12.98 5.27 16.80
N ARG A 139 -12.09 6.07 17.39
CA ARG A 139 -12.05 6.30 18.84
C ARG A 139 -13.15 7.27 19.28
N GLN A 140 -13.41 8.29 18.44
CA GLN A 140 -14.46 9.28 18.65
C GLN A 140 -15.61 9.04 17.68
N PRO A 141 -16.87 9.41 18.03
CA PRO A 141 -17.98 9.32 17.10
C PRO A 141 -17.74 10.21 15.88
N ILE A 142 -18.13 9.70 14.71
CA ILE A 142 -18.24 10.45 13.46
C ILE A 142 -19.61 11.14 13.44
N ASN A 143 -19.61 12.41 13.08
CA ASN A 143 -20.84 13.14 12.84
C ASN A 143 -21.29 12.96 11.38
N TYR A 144 -22.57 12.66 11.17
CA TYR A 144 -23.19 12.46 9.86
C TYR A 144 -24.56 13.13 9.80
N PHE A 145 -24.75 14.08 8.90
CA PHE A 145 -26.06 14.62 8.63
C PHE A 145 -26.78 13.76 7.59
N ASP A 146 -27.87 13.12 7.97
CA ASP A 146 -28.71 12.34 7.06
C ASP A 146 -29.90 13.16 6.60
N SER A 147 -29.88 13.53 5.31
CA SER A 147 -30.94 14.38 4.70
C SER A 147 -32.30 13.70 4.65
N PHE A 148 -32.35 12.36 4.60
CA PHE A 148 -33.60 11.62 4.62
C PHE A 148 -34.30 11.72 5.98
N TYR A 149 -33.53 11.60 7.07
CA TYR A 149 -34.03 11.77 8.42
C TYR A 149 -34.05 13.23 8.88
N ASN A 150 -33.42 14.14 8.13
CA ASN A 150 -33.20 15.52 8.49
C ASN A 150 -32.64 15.66 9.92
N ALA A 151 -31.59 14.92 10.21
CA ALA A 151 -31.02 14.82 11.54
C ALA A 151 -29.50 14.57 11.48
N GLU A 152 -28.79 15.11 12.48
CA GLU A 152 -27.42 14.74 12.76
C GLU A 152 -27.37 13.42 13.54
N LEU A 153 -26.54 12.51 13.08
CA LEU A 153 -26.33 11.21 13.68
C LEU A 153 -24.89 11.10 14.17
N PHE A 154 -24.71 10.55 15.36
CA PHE A 154 -23.40 10.25 15.92
C PHE A 154 -23.18 8.75 15.87
N LEU A 155 -22.12 8.34 15.16
CA LEU A 155 -21.85 6.94 14.90
C LEU A 155 -20.38 6.61 15.13
N ARG A 156 -20.12 5.37 15.45
CA ARG A 156 -18.78 4.81 15.43
C ARG A 156 -18.66 3.87 14.25
N ALA A 157 -17.51 3.93 13.61
CA ALA A 157 -17.20 3.09 12.49
C ALA A 157 -16.01 2.20 12.80
N HIS A 158 -16.06 0.98 12.32
CA HIS A 158 -14.93 0.06 12.30
C HIS A 158 -15.02 -0.78 11.03
N GLY A 159 -13.88 -1.32 10.62
CA GLY A 159 -13.85 -2.12 9.41
C GLY A 159 -12.46 -2.39 8.92
N THR A 160 -12.36 -2.55 7.62
CA THR A 160 -11.09 -2.76 6.91
C THR A 160 -11.01 -1.88 5.68
N TYR A 161 -9.79 -1.54 5.31
CA TYR A 161 -9.52 -0.90 4.03
C TYR A 161 -8.42 -1.62 3.28
N SER A 162 -8.24 -1.25 2.03
CA SER A 162 -7.15 -1.75 1.21
C SER A 162 -6.37 -0.60 0.60
N ILE A 163 -5.08 -0.82 0.41
CA ILE A 163 -4.18 0.11 -0.26
C ILE A 163 -3.46 -0.57 -1.42
N LYS A 164 -2.93 0.25 -2.31
CA LYS A 164 -2.01 -0.17 -3.36
C LYS A 164 -0.83 0.78 -3.42
N ILE A 165 0.38 0.24 -3.55
CA ILE A 165 1.57 1.04 -3.79
C ILE A 165 1.63 1.29 -5.30
N VAL A 166 1.56 2.57 -5.70
CA VAL A 166 1.50 3.02 -7.10
C VAL A 166 2.80 3.69 -7.56
N ASP A 167 3.57 4.25 -6.63
CA ASP A 167 4.92 4.76 -6.86
C ASP A 167 5.88 4.16 -5.82
N PRO A 168 6.49 3.00 -6.12
CA PRO A 168 7.34 2.30 -5.15
C PRO A 168 8.63 3.05 -4.79
N LEU A 169 9.11 3.94 -5.63
CA LEU A 169 10.30 4.76 -5.32
C LEU A 169 9.98 5.81 -4.25
N LYS A 170 8.85 6.51 -4.39
CA LYS A 170 8.37 7.42 -3.34
C LYS A 170 8.03 6.67 -2.06
N PHE A 171 7.35 5.53 -2.19
CA PHE A 171 7.01 4.70 -1.04
C PHE A 171 8.25 4.29 -0.25
N TYR A 172 9.29 3.81 -0.91
CA TYR A 172 10.56 3.49 -0.27
C TYR A 172 11.23 4.71 0.37
N ALA A 173 11.19 5.85 -0.31
CA ALA A 173 11.83 7.07 0.20
C ALA A 173 11.14 7.63 1.45
N GLU A 174 9.81 7.66 1.46
CA GLU A 174 9.01 8.41 2.43
C GLU A 174 8.31 7.53 3.48
N ALA A 175 7.89 6.31 3.12
CA ALA A 175 7.07 5.48 4.00
C ALA A 175 7.85 4.33 4.67
N VAL A 176 8.90 3.81 4.04
CA VAL A 176 9.66 2.68 4.56
C VAL A 176 10.67 3.14 5.63
N PRO A 177 10.62 2.60 6.87
CA PRO A 177 11.62 2.87 7.89
C PRO A 177 13.02 2.42 7.46
N LYS A 178 14.01 3.32 7.49
CA LYS A 178 15.35 3.08 6.93
C LYS A 178 16.19 2.05 7.68
N ASN A 179 15.79 1.65 8.86
CA ASN A 179 16.46 0.67 9.71
C ASN A 179 15.85 -0.73 9.67
N LYS A 180 14.89 -0.95 8.74
CA LYS A 180 14.20 -2.24 8.61
C LYS A 180 14.49 -2.90 7.28
N ASP A 181 14.64 -4.22 7.33
CA ASP A 181 14.82 -5.08 6.16
C ASP A 181 13.51 -5.76 5.73
N HIS A 182 12.48 -5.71 6.58
CA HIS A 182 11.15 -6.27 6.35
C HIS A 182 10.11 -5.39 7.06
N VAL A 183 9.03 -5.07 6.38
CA VAL A 183 7.96 -4.19 6.89
C VAL A 183 6.60 -4.76 6.51
N GLU A 184 5.78 -5.00 7.53
CA GLU A 184 4.38 -5.35 7.40
C GLU A 184 3.49 -4.09 7.40
N ILE A 185 2.32 -4.18 6.77
CA ILE A 185 1.40 -3.05 6.64
C ILE A 185 0.96 -2.48 7.99
N ASP A 186 0.80 -3.32 9.01
CA ASP A 186 0.36 -2.89 10.35
C ASP A 186 1.34 -1.89 10.98
N GLU A 187 2.64 -2.01 10.68
CA GLU A 187 3.66 -1.10 11.19
C GLU A 187 3.54 0.32 10.60
N ILE A 188 3.12 0.40 9.34
CA ILE A 188 2.86 1.68 8.65
C ILE A 188 1.49 2.21 9.01
N ASN A 189 0.48 1.34 9.10
CA ASN A 189 -0.88 1.71 9.44
C ASN A 189 -0.96 2.43 10.79
N GLU A 190 -0.21 1.99 11.79
CA GLU A 190 -0.19 2.66 13.09
C GLU A 190 0.25 4.13 12.97
N GLN A 191 1.23 4.39 12.11
CA GLN A 191 1.75 5.74 11.87
C GLN A 191 0.73 6.64 11.15
N TYR A 192 0.00 6.11 10.17
CA TYR A 192 -0.89 6.89 9.30
C TYR A 192 -2.38 6.80 9.69
N LEU A 193 -2.71 6.11 10.76
CA LEU A 193 -4.10 5.90 11.18
C LEU A 193 -4.85 7.20 11.45
N SER A 194 -4.20 8.22 11.99
CA SER A 194 -4.82 9.53 12.25
C SER A 194 -5.22 10.24 10.94
N GLU A 195 -4.35 10.22 9.94
CA GLU A 195 -4.64 10.79 8.61
C GLU A 195 -5.78 10.03 7.93
N PHE A 196 -5.77 8.70 8.04
CA PHE A 196 -6.85 7.86 7.55
C PHE A 196 -8.20 8.21 8.19
N LEU A 197 -8.26 8.36 9.51
CA LEU A 197 -9.48 8.68 10.25
C LEU A 197 -9.98 10.09 9.94
N GLU A 198 -9.11 11.06 9.71
CA GLU A 198 -9.46 12.41 9.26
C GLU A 198 -10.06 12.38 7.86
N ALA A 199 -9.42 11.67 6.93
CA ALA A 199 -9.95 11.47 5.59
C ALA A 199 -11.28 10.73 5.58
N LEU A 200 -11.45 9.73 6.45
CA LEU A 200 -12.71 9.01 6.63
C LEU A 200 -13.83 9.97 7.06
N GLN A 201 -13.59 10.82 8.07
CA GLN A 201 -14.57 11.82 8.52
C GLN A 201 -14.95 12.78 7.40
N SER A 202 -13.97 13.32 6.70
CA SER A 202 -14.18 14.24 5.56
C SER A 202 -14.98 13.59 4.45
N SER A 203 -14.63 12.35 4.07
CA SER A 203 -15.27 11.62 2.98
C SER A 203 -16.70 11.22 3.32
N VAL A 204 -16.95 10.82 4.55
CA VAL A 204 -18.29 10.49 5.05
C VAL A 204 -19.17 11.76 5.06
N ASN A 205 -18.63 12.91 5.44
CA ASN A 205 -19.34 14.19 5.36
C ASN A 205 -19.64 14.59 3.91
N GLN A 206 -18.72 14.35 2.97
CA GLN A 206 -18.98 14.61 1.55
C GLN A 206 -20.10 13.71 1.01
N MET A 207 -20.12 12.43 1.36
CA MET A 207 -21.20 11.52 1.00
C MET A 207 -22.54 11.97 1.59
N SER A 208 -22.55 12.56 2.80
CA SER A 208 -23.72 13.19 3.39
C SER A 208 -24.21 14.37 2.55
N ALA A 209 -23.29 15.27 2.14
CA ALA A 209 -23.60 16.41 1.29
C ALA A 209 -24.18 16.00 -0.08
N ASP A 210 -23.69 14.89 -0.64
CA ASP A 210 -24.17 14.29 -1.88
C ASP A 210 -25.52 13.54 -1.71
N GLY A 211 -26.10 13.54 -0.50
CA GLY A 211 -27.41 13.00 -0.20
C GLY A 211 -27.48 11.49 0.00
N PHE A 212 -26.36 10.83 0.22
CA PHE A 212 -26.35 9.41 0.58
C PHE A 212 -26.99 9.22 1.96
N ARG A 213 -27.82 8.18 2.09
CA ARG A 213 -28.28 7.76 3.42
C ARG A 213 -27.17 7.01 4.13
N ILE A 214 -27.07 7.21 5.44
CA ILE A 214 -26.06 6.51 6.26
C ILE A 214 -26.17 4.99 6.11
N SER A 215 -27.36 4.44 5.97
CA SER A 215 -27.59 3.01 5.76
C SER A 215 -26.97 2.46 4.46
N PHE A 216 -26.70 3.31 3.48
CA PHE A 216 -26.09 2.91 2.22
C PHE A 216 -24.57 3.07 2.20
N VAL A 217 -24.00 3.92 3.07
CA VAL A 217 -22.55 4.19 3.11
C VAL A 217 -21.76 2.90 3.30
N SER A 218 -22.19 2.01 4.20
CA SER A 218 -21.51 0.72 4.44
C SER A 218 -21.50 -0.21 3.23
N SER A 219 -22.49 -0.11 2.31
CA SER A 219 -22.53 -0.90 1.07
C SER A 219 -21.72 -0.28 -0.08
N LYS A 220 -21.17 0.91 0.12
CA LYS A 220 -20.50 1.73 -0.89
C LYS A 220 -18.99 1.80 -0.69
N ALA A 221 -18.37 0.67 -0.38
CA ALA A 221 -16.93 0.58 -0.04
C ALA A 221 -16.00 1.20 -1.09
N ARG A 222 -16.30 1.01 -2.38
CA ARG A 222 -15.46 1.56 -3.46
C ARG A 222 -15.68 3.05 -3.65
N GLU A 223 -16.91 3.52 -3.53
CA GLU A 223 -17.25 4.94 -3.59
C GLU A 223 -16.60 5.69 -2.43
N LEU A 224 -16.69 5.16 -1.23
CA LEU A 224 -16.01 5.72 -0.06
C LEU A 224 -14.49 5.75 -0.27
N GLY A 225 -13.90 4.70 -0.84
CA GLY A 225 -12.49 4.66 -1.21
C GLY A 225 -12.10 5.77 -2.18
N LYS A 226 -12.96 6.10 -3.17
CA LYS A 226 -12.72 7.22 -4.10
C LYS A 226 -12.75 8.58 -3.40
N TYR A 227 -13.71 8.82 -2.50
CA TYR A 227 -13.75 10.04 -1.71
C TYR A 227 -12.51 10.18 -0.84
N MET A 228 -12.09 9.10 -0.18
CA MET A 228 -10.89 9.09 0.64
C MET A 228 -9.61 9.29 -0.18
N SER A 229 -9.53 8.67 -1.37
CA SER A 229 -8.41 8.91 -2.30
C SER A 229 -8.29 10.39 -2.65
N SER A 230 -9.40 11.08 -2.93
CA SER A 230 -9.35 12.51 -3.26
C SER A 230 -8.91 13.40 -2.09
N VAL A 231 -9.20 12.99 -0.86
CA VAL A 231 -8.76 13.71 0.35
C VAL A 231 -7.28 13.44 0.66
N LEU A 232 -6.83 12.20 0.47
CA LEU A 232 -5.48 11.76 0.80
C LEU A 232 -4.48 11.86 -0.37
N ASP A 233 -4.94 12.26 -1.57
CA ASP A 233 -4.13 12.22 -2.80
C ASP A 233 -2.81 12.99 -2.67
N GLU A 234 -2.83 14.16 -2.08
CA GLU A 234 -1.63 14.98 -1.89
C GLU A 234 -0.62 14.30 -0.96
N GLU A 235 -1.08 13.77 0.16
CA GLU A 235 -0.21 13.18 1.18
C GLU A 235 0.19 11.72 0.84
N TRP A 236 -0.77 10.93 0.41
CA TRP A 236 -0.54 9.50 0.24
C TRP A 236 -0.06 9.15 -1.17
N ASN A 237 -0.71 9.65 -2.21
CA ASN A 237 -0.32 9.33 -3.57
C ASN A 237 0.87 10.19 -4.02
N GLN A 238 0.74 11.53 -3.97
CA GLN A 238 1.76 12.41 -4.54
C GLN A 238 3.06 12.41 -3.72
N THR A 239 2.98 12.30 -2.40
CA THR A 239 4.15 12.33 -1.53
C THR A 239 4.68 10.94 -1.23
N ARG A 240 3.82 9.97 -0.89
CA ARG A 240 4.24 8.64 -0.40
C ARG A 240 4.05 7.50 -1.39
N GLY A 241 3.43 7.75 -2.54
CA GLY A 241 3.30 6.75 -3.61
C GLY A 241 2.35 5.60 -3.29
N MET A 242 1.38 5.78 -2.40
CA MET A 242 0.34 4.81 -2.07
C MET A 242 -1.04 5.40 -2.18
N GLU A 243 -2.07 4.57 -2.44
CA GLU A 243 -3.46 5.02 -2.53
C GLU A 243 -4.44 4.01 -1.95
N ILE A 244 -5.56 4.51 -1.46
CA ILE A 244 -6.67 3.68 -0.98
C ILE A 244 -7.46 3.15 -2.17
N GLN A 245 -7.79 1.84 -2.14
CA GLN A 245 -8.59 1.18 -3.18
C GLN A 245 -10.05 1.02 -2.76
N ALA A 246 -10.30 0.55 -1.54
CA ALA A 246 -11.63 0.33 -1.03
C ALA A 246 -11.66 0.47 0.50
N VAL A 247 -12.81 0.90 1.03
CA VAL A 247 -13.06 0.99 2.48
C VAL A 247 -14.35 0.29 2.82
N GLY A 248 -14.26 -0.85 3.48
CA GLY A 248 -15.39 -1.58 4.06
C GLY A 248 -15.65 -1.08 5.48
N MET A 249 -16.87 -0.62 5.75
CA MET A 249 -17.22 0.01 7.02
C MET A 249 -18.51 -0.56 7.60
N THR A 250 -18.47 -0.88 8.87
CA THR A 250 -19.67 -1.16 9.70
C THR A 250 -19.85 0.01 10.66
N VAL A 251 -21.08 0.50 10.76
CA VAL A 251 -21.44 1.60 11.64
C VAL A 251 -22.31 1.13 12.79
N SER A 252 -22.08 1.71 13.97
CA SER A 252 -22.96 1.62 15.13
C SER A 252 -23.36 3.01 15.59
N TYR A 253 -24.65 3.21 15.87
CA TYR A 253 -25.15 4.51 16.29
C TYR A 253 -25.00 4.69 17.80
N SER A 254 -24.86 5.94 18.25
CA SER A 254 -25.03 6.28 19.66
C SER A 254 -26.47 5.99 20.09
N GLU A 255 -26.69 5.77 21.38
CA GLU A 255 -28.04 5.52 21.90
C GLU A 255 -29.01 6.64 21.55
N GLU A 256 -28.56 7.88 21.58
CA GLU A 256 -29.37 9.07 21.24
C GLU A 256 -29.73 9.05 19.75
N SER A 257 -28.77 8.77 18.87
CA SER A 257 -29.03 8.65 17.43
C SER A 257 -29.96 7.50 17.12
N GLN A 258 -29.80 6.37 17.80
CA GLN A 258 -30.68 5.20 17.63
C GLN A 258 -32.12 5.52 18.07
N LYS A 259 -32.31 6.21 19.18
CA LYS A 259 -33.62 6.68 19.64
C LYS A 259 -34.26 7.61 18.61
N LEU A 260 -33.48 8.57 18.09
CA LEU A 260 -33.96 9.51 17.07
C LEU A 260 -34.41 8.78 15.80
N LEU A 261 -33.62 7.82 15.32
CA LEU A 261 -33.97 6.99 14.15
C LEU A 261 -35.26 6.19 14.38
N ASN A 262 -35.41 5.58 15.56
CA ASN A 262 -36.59 4.82 15.93
C ASN A 262 -37.85 5.71 15.97
N MET A 263 -37.77 6.87 16.63
CA MET A 263 -38.88 7.83 16.68
C MET A 263 -39.29 8.32 15.28
N ARG A 264 -38.34 8.58 14.41
CA ARG A 264 -38.59 9.01 13.03
C ARG A 264 -39.24 7.89 12.21
N ASN A 265 -38.76 6.67 12.36
CA ASN A 265 -39.34 5.50 11.68
C ASN A 265 -40.79 5.25 12.16
N GLU A 266 -41.03 5.32 13.46
CA GLU A 266 -42.37 5.22 14.04
C GLU A 266 -43.30 6.33 13.53
N GLY A 267 -42.81 7.58 13.50
CA GLY A 267 -43.55 8.71 12.95
C GLY A 267 -43.90 8.56 11.46
N ALA A 268 -42.93 8.02 10.68
CA ALA A 268 -43.18 7.72 9.26
C ALA A 268 -44.20 6.59 9.06
N MET A 269 -44.15 5.55 9.91
CA MET A 269 -45.15 4.47 9.88
C MET A 269 -46.54 4.97 10.28
N LEU A 270 -46.66 5.82 11.30
CA LEU A 270 -47.91 6.40 11.77
C LEU A 270 -48.49 7.46 10.80
N SER A 271 -47.71 7.96 9.86
CA SER A 271 -48.19 8.84 8.78
C SER A 271 -48.97 8.09 7.70
N ASP A 272 -48.80 6.75 7.61
CA ASP A 272 -49.61 5.89 6.76
C ASP A 272 -50.97 5.62 7.45
N PRO A 273 -52.10 6.02 6.83
CA PRO A 273 -53.44 5.84 7.42
C PRO A 273 -53.74 4.39 7.81
N THR A 274 -53.31 3.42 7.01
CA THR A 274 -53.58 1.99 7.25
C THR A 274 -52.80 1.45 8.46
N VAL A 275 -51.60 1.88 8.66
CA VAL A 275 -50.77 1.52 9.83
C VAL A 275 -51.29 2.18 11.09
N ARG A 276 -51.72 3.45 10.99
CA ARG A 276 -52.30 4.21 12.09
C ARG A 276 -53.59 3.58 12.62
N GLU A 277 -54.49 3.14 11.72
CA GLU A 277 -55.74 2.46 12.11
C GLU A 277 -55.44 1.12 12.82
N GLY A 278 -54.50 0.35 12.33
CA GLY A 278 -54.06 -0.90 12.98
C GLY A 278 -53.47 -0.69 14.37
N TYR A 279 -52.70 0.41 14.56
CA TYR A 279 -52.10 0.75 15.87
C TYR A 279 -53.18 1.17 16.90
N VAL A 280 -54.21 1.92 16.47
CA VAL A 280 -55.31 2.35 17.34
C VAL A 280 -56.20 1.17 17.71
N GLN A 281 -56.44 0.22 16.81
CA GLN A 281 -57.25 -0.98 17.08
C GLN A 281 -56.53 -2.02 17.94
N GLY A 282 -55.20 -2.05 17.96
CA GLY A 282 -54.40 -2.95 18.80
C GLY A 282 -54.14 -2.41 20.22
N ALA A 283 -54.46 -1.16 20.51
CA ALA A 283 -54.25 -0.50 21.80
C ALA A 283 -55.56 -0.43 22.67
N VAL A 284 -56.64 -1.02 22.18
CA VAL A 284 -57.94 -1.22 22.91
C VAL A 284 -58.05 -2.70 23.25
#